data_a9dfe6afa7008bbd0192057efba6b5c7
#
_entry.id   a9dfe6afa7008bbd0192057efba6b5c7
#
_cell.length_a   1.000
_cell.length_b   1.000
_cell.length_c   1.000
_cell.angle_alpha   90.00
_cell.angle_beta   90.00
_cell.angle_gamma   90.00
#
_symmetry.space_group_name_H-M   'P 1'
#
loop_
_entity.id
_entity.type
_entity.pdbx_description
1 polymer ?
#
loop_
_entity_poly.entity_id
_entity_poly.type
_entity_poly.pdbx_seq_one_letter_code
_entity_poly.pdbx_strand_id
1 'polypeptide(L)'
;IGVFDGGFGIGNGWLMPAGPLRTPLAEGLARLDLAIINGTDETGFGARLPESLPVFSAELRPDASVIEALDGAPLLAFAGIGRPSRFFKSLEAAGGSIVRRLSFADHHPYSQHDLAQIQEDAQRHGAEMITTKKDWMRLPPDWRSRVAMLPVSMEIDGDAALIGLVEQAITSEAGHG
;
A
#
# COMPACT_ATOMS: atom_id res chain seq x y z
N ILE A 1 -15.65 9.41 -0.42
CA ILE A 1 -14.19 9.60 -0.35
C ILE A 1 -13.55 8.91 -1.55
N GLY A 2 -12.65 9.62 -2.28
CA GLY A 2 -11.82 9.04 -3.34
C GLY A 2 -10.37 8.90 -2.87
N VAL A 3 -9.75 7.72 -3.07
CA VAL A 3 -8.33 7.51 -2.77
C VAL A 3 -7.57 7.25 -4.06
N PHE A 4 -6.58 8.07 -4.34
CA PHE A 4 -5.77 8.03 -5.55
C PHE A 4 -4.31 7.73 -5.23
N ASP A 5 -3.67 6.94 -6.05
CA ASP A 5 -2.23 6.69 -5.96
C ASP A 5 -1.47 7.83 -6.64
N GLY A 6 -0.65 8.58 -5.90
CA GLY A 6 0.06 9.75 -6.42
C GLY A 6 1.00 9.45 -7.59
N GLY A 7 1.61 8.25 -7.62
CA GLY A 7 2.46 7.84 -8.73
C GLY A 7 1.71 7.28 -9.94
N PHE A 8 0.37 7.13 -9.87
CA PHE A 8 -0.43 6.60 -10.97
C PHE A 8 -1.59 7.52 -11.37
N GLY A 9 -2.13 8.28 -10.41
CA GLY A 9 -3.32 9.12 -10.59
C GLY A 9 -4.50 8.30 -11.11
N ILE A 10 -4.96 8.66 -12.29
CA ILE A 10 -6.03 7.98 -13.03
C ILE A 10 -5.52 7.16 -14.23
N GLY A 11 -4.21 6.87 -14.28
CA GLY A 11 -3.58 6.19 -15.41
C GLY A 11 -3.73 6.97 -16.71
N ASN A 12 -4.12 6.29 -17.78
CA ASN A 12 -4.35 6.94 -19.08
C ASN A 12 -5.67 7.73 -19.17
N GLY A 13 -6.50 7.73 -18.13
CA GLY A 13 -7.77 8.45 -18.08
C GLY A 13 -8.91 7.86 -18.93
N TRP A 14 -8.73 6.67 -19.48
CA TRP A 14 -9.74 6.02 -20.32
C TRP A 14 -10.62 5.09 -19.48
N LEU A 15 -11.85 4.87 -19.99
CA LEU A 15 -12.78 3.90 -19.43
C LEU A 15 -12.36 2.47 -19.74
N MET A 16 -12.72 1.54 -18.86
CA MET A 16 -12.58 0.12 -19.14
C MET A 16 -13.29 -0.27 -20.45
N PRO A 17 -12.70 -1.15 -21.27
CA PRO A 17 -11.46 -1.91 -21.03
C PRO A 17 -10.16 -1.18 -21.45
N ALA A 18 -10.24 0.01 -22.06
CA ALA A 18 -9.09 0.75 -22.58
C ALA A 18 -8.24 1.43 -21.50
N GLY A 19 -8.79 1.62 -20.32
CA GLY A 19 -8.12 2.23 -19.16
C GLY A 19 -8.72 1.81 -17.82
N PRO A 20 -8.27 2.40 -16.71
CA PRO A 20 -8.64 1.97 -15.38
C PRO A 20 -9.98 2.52 -14.88
N LEU A 21 -10.55 3.53 -15.55
CA LEU A 21 -11.77 4.17 -15.06
C LEU A 21 -13.01 3.31 -15.32
N ARG A 22 -13.89 3.24 -14.33
CA ARG A 22 -15.21 2.57 -14.44
C ARG A 22 -16.32 3.51 -14.85
N THR A 23 -16.15 4.82 -14.58
CA THR A 23 -17.05 5.90 -14.96
C THR A 23 -16.24 7.07 -15.50
N PRO A 24 -16.83 7.99 -16.30
CA PRO A 24 -16.17 9.21 -16.72
C PRO A 24 -15.62 9.98 -15.51
N LEU A 25 -14.41 10.54 -15.63
CA LEU A 25 -13.73 11.16 -14.51
C LEU A 25 -14.58 12.26 -13.85
N ALA A 26 -15.17 13.14 -14.63
CA ALA A 26 -16.01 14.22 -14.11
C ALA A 26 -17.20 13.70 -13.29
N GLU A 27 -17.85 12.63 -13.75
CA GLU A 27 -18.96 12.00 -13.04
C GLU A 27 -18.48 11.29 -11.76
N GLY A 28 -17.31 10.64 -11.81
CA GLY A 28 -16.68 10.03 -10.64
C GLY A 28 -16.33 11.07 -9.57
N LEU A 29 -15.71 12.18 -9.98
CA LEU A 29 -15.32 13.27 -9.07
C LEU A 29 -16.54 13.99 -8.45
N ALA A 30 -17.62 14.16 -9.20
CA ALA A 30 -18.85 14.80 -8.71
C ALA A 30 -19.53 14.04 -7.56
N ARG A 31 -19.17 12.79 -7.34
CA ARG A 31 -19.68 11.94 -6.25
C ARG A 31 -18.78 11.93 -5.01
N LEU A 32 -17.68 12.68 -5.03
CA LEU A 32 -16.73 12.69 -3.93
C LEU A 32 -16.95 13.92 -3.04
N ASP A 33 -16.94 13.69 -1.74
CA ASP A 33 -16.93 14.74 -0.72
C ASP A 33 -15.50 15.20 -0.41
N LEU A 34 -14.51 14.31 -0.60
CA LEU A 34 -13.09 14.59 -0.46
C LEU A 34 -12.24 13.58 -1.25
N ALA A 35 -11.00 13.97 -1.52
CA ALA A 35 -9.98 13.14 -2.16
C ALA A 35 -8.77 12.96 -1.24
N ILE A 36 -8.14 11.78 -1.30
CA ILE A 36 -6.88 11.47 -0.63
C ILE A 36 -5.87 11.05 -1.71
N ILE A 37 -4.71 11.71 -1.76
CA ILE A 37 -3.61 11.34 -2.64
C ILE A 37 -2.56 10.60 -1.81
N ASN A 38 -2.39 9.31 -2.07
CA ASN A 38 -1.45 8.45 -1.37
C ASN A 38 -0.07 8.45 -2.05
N GLY A 39 0.93 8.95 -1.35
CA GLY A 39 2.29 9.18 -1.84
C GLY A 39 2.44 10.48 -2.63
N THR A 40 3.65 10.73 -3.10
CA THR A 40 3.95 11.94 -3.92
C THR A 40 3.13 11.95 -5.20
N ASP A 41 2.48 13.07 -5.48
CA ASP A 41 1.75 13.27 -6.74
C ASP A 41 2.71 13.50 -7.91
N GLU A 42 3.22 12.40 -8.47
CA GLU A 42 4.13 12.43 -9.63
C GLU A 42 3.41 12.73 -10.94
N THR A 43 2.09 12.63 -10.94
CA THR A 43 1.25 12.80 -12.14
C THR A 43 0.66 14.19 -12.29
N GLY A 44 0.74 15.01 -11.24
CA GLY A 44 0.06 16.30 -11.16
C GLY A 44 -1.47 16.17 -11.14
N PHE A 45 -1.97 14.99 -10.72
CA PHE A 45 -3.41 14.73 -10.70
C PHE A 45 -4.15 15.63 -9.70
N GLY A 46 -3.51 15.97 -8.57
CA GLY A 46 -4.08 16.85 -7.56
C GLY A 46 -4.50 18.21 -8.13
N ALA A 47 -3.68 18.78 -9.03
CA ALA A 47 -4.00 20.05 -9.71
C ALA A 47 -5.19 19.94 -10.71
N ARG A 48 -5.65 18.74 -11.02
CA ARG A 48 -6.80 18.50 -11.91
C ARG A 48 -8.10 18.27 -11.15
N LEU A 49 -8.03 18.18 -9.81
CA LEU A 49 -9.21 18.05 -8.97
C LEU A 49 -9.93 19.41 -8.87
N PRO A 50 -11.27 19.41 -8.71
CA PRO A 50 -12.03 20.65 -8.50
C PRO A 50 -11.51 21.40 -7.26
N GLU A 51 -11.37 22.74 -7.33
CA GLU A 51 -10.96 23.56 -6.19
C GLU A 51 -11.89 23.42 -4.97
N SER A 52 -13.16 23.11 -5.22
CA SER A 52 -14.15 22.89 -4.18
C SER A 52 -14.02 21.53 -3.47
N LEU A 53 -13.23 20.59 -4.01
CA LEU A 53 -13.05 19.26 -3.43
C LEU A 53 -11.89 19.30 -2.43
N PRO A 54 -12.11 19.07 -1.12
CA PRO A 54 -11.02 18.94 -0.16
C PRO A 54 -10.05 17.81 -0.55
N VAL A 55 -8.76 18.11 -0.58
CA VAL A 55 -7.71 17.15 -0.94
C VAL A 55 -6.75 16.99 0.23
N PHE A 56 -6.52 15.76 0.63
CA PHE A 56 -5.57 15.37 1.68
C PHE A 56 -4.42 14.57 1.08
N SER A 57 -3.22 14.81 1.59
CA SER A 57 -2.06 13.98 1.31
C SER A 57 -2.02 12.84 2.30
N ALA A 58 -1.61 11.66 1.83
CA ALA A 58 -1.41 10.51 2.69
C ALA A 58 -0.13 9.78 2.31
N GLU A 59 0.49 9.10 3.27
CA GLU A 59 1.66 8.27 3.06
C GLU A 59 1.50 6.93 3.76
N LEU A 60 1.87 5.84 3.06
CA LEU A 60 1.95 4.52 3.67
C LEU A 60 3.26 4.42 4.44
N ARG A 61 3.18 4.31 5.76
CA ARG A 61 4.33 4.13 6.63
C ARG A 61 4.43 2.70 7.13
N PRO A 62 5.60 2.07 6.97
CA PRO A 62 5.87 0.78 7.57
C PRO A 62 5.98 0.92 9.10
N ASP A 63 5.57 -0.11 9.81
CA ASP A 63 5.78 -0.21 11.26
C ASP A 63 7.27 -0.47 11.53
N ALA A 64 7.99 0.57 11.94
CA ALA A 64 9.41 0.52 12.21
C ALA A 64 9.76 -0.44 13.37
N SER A 65 8.84 -0.67 14.31
CA SER A 65 9.08 -1.57 15.44
C SER A 65 9.37 -3.02 15.02
N VAL A 66 8.80 -3.45 13.89
CA VAL A 66 9.10 -4.77 13.31
C VAL A 66 10.55 -4.86 12.83
N ILE A 67 11.05 -3.77 12.24
CA ILE A 67 12.45 -3.74 11.75
C ILE A 67 13.42 -3.63 12.92
N GLU A 68 13.09 -2.84 13.93
CA GLU A 68 13.88 -2.73 15.16
C GLU A 68 13.98 -4.08 15.89
N ALA A 69 12.88 -4.85 15.93
CA ALA A 69 12.85 -6.19 16.52
C ALA A 69 13.74 -7.22 15.79
N LEU A 70 14.08 -6.97 14.52
CA LEU A 70 14.99 -7.80 13.73
C LEU A 70 16.47 -7.45 13.97
N ASP A 71 16.76 -6.45 14.79
CA ASP A 71 18.10 -6.09 15.32
C ASP A 71 19.20 -6.03 14.25
N GLY A 72 18.88 -5.42 13.11
CA GLY A 72 19.82 -5.28 12.00
C GLY A 72 20.14 -6.57 11.23
N ALA A 73 19.38 -7.64 11.46
CA ALA A 73 19.55 -8.88 10.72
C ALA A 73 19.43 -8.66 9.20
N PRO A 74 20.23 -9.36 8.37
CA PRO A 74 20.04 -9.36 6.93
C PRO A 74 18.64 -9.87 6.58
N LEU A 75 17.98 -9.23 5.60
CA LEU A 75 16.61 -9.55 5.22
C LEU A 75 16.54 -10.14 3.81
N LEU A 76 15.84 -11.26 3.68
CA LEU A 76 15.28 -11.70 2.42
C LEU A 76 13.84 -11.21 2.35
N ALA A 77 13.60 -10.20 1.52
CA ALA A 77 12.30 -9.60 1.31
C ALA A 77 11.62 -10.17 0.06
N PHE A 78 10.37 -10.64 0.19
CA PHE A 78 9.61 -11.14 -0.94
C PHE A 78 8.18 -10.57 -0.98
N ALA A 79 7.64 -10.37 -2.19
CA ALA A 79 6.30 -9.83 -2.36
C ALA A 79 5.67 -10.24 -3.70
N GLY A 80 4.38 -10.63 -3.63
CA GLY A 80 3.49 -10.91 -4.76
C GLY A 80 2.33 -9.91 -4.80
N ILE A 81 2.66 -8.64 -4.92
CA ILE A 81 1.74 -7.51 -5.03
C ILE A 81 2.01 -6.73 -6.31
N GLY A 82 1.07 -5.89 -6.76
CA GLY A 82 1.19 -5.14 -8.01
C GLY A 82 2.43 -4.24 -8.15
N ARG A 83 3.01 -3.78 -7.04
CA ARG A 83 4.23 -2.93 -7.01
C ARG A 83 5.22 -3.38 -5.94
N PRO A 84 5.93 -4.49 -6.10
CA PRO A 84 6.87 -5.01 -5.10
C PRO A 84 7.99 -4.02 -4.76
N SER A 85 8.42 -3.22 -5.73
CA SER A 85 9.48 -2.22 -5.54
C SER A 85 9.14 -1.16 -4.48
N ARG A 86 7.86 -0.82 -4.30
CA ARG A 86 7.44 0.10 -3.21
C ARG A 86 7.63 -0.54 -1.84
N PHE A 87 7.28 -1.81 -1.70
CA PHE A 87 7.51 -2.56 -0.46
C PHE A 87 9.00 -2.60 -0.11
N PHE A 88 9.87 -2.92 -1.07
CA PHE A 88 11.30 -2.97 -0.81
C PHE A 88 11.86 -1.59 -0.41
N LYS A 89 11.44 -0.52 -1.10
CA LYS A 89 11.84 0.85 -0.75
C LYS A 89 11.36 1.25 0.65
N SER A 90 10.12 0.93 1.01
CA SER A 90 9.60 1.25 2.35
C SER A 90 10.32 0.47 3.45
N LEU A 91 10.71 -0.78 3.18
CA LEU A 91 11.49 -1.59 4.10
C LEU A 91 12.90 -1.01 4.32
N GLU A 92 13.57 -0.56 3.24
CA GLU A 92 14.87 0.12 3.32
C GLU A 92 14.78 1.47 4.04
N ALA A 93 13.74 2.27 3.75
CA ALA A 93 13.49 3.54 4.42
C ALA A 93 13.24 3.39 5.92
N ALA A 94 12.68 2.26 6.35
CA ALA A 94 12.50 1.89 7.76
C ALA A 94 13.79 1.32 8.41
N GLY A 95 14.92 1.28 7.68
CA GLY A 95 16.21 0.79 8.18
C GLY A 95 16.47 -0.70 7.95
N GLY A 96 15.64 -1.40 7.19
CA GLY A 96 15.84 -2.82 6.89
C GLY A 96 17.03 -3.06 5.95
N SER A 97 17.90 -4.00 6.33
CA SER A 97 19.07 -4.41 5.53
C SER A 97 18.70 -5.53 4.56
N ILE A 98 18.21 -5.18 3.35
CA ILE A 98 17.79 -6.17 2.36
C ILE A 98 18.98 -6.73 1.59
N VAL A 99 19.29 -8.01 1.80
CA VAL A 99 20.34 -8.74 1.05
C VAL A 99 19.77 -9.50 -0.16
N ARG A 100 18.47 -9.79 -0.15
CA ARG A 100 17.80 -10.49 -1.25
C ARG A 100 16.39 -9.96 -1.47
N ARG A 101 16.02 -9.67 -2.72
CA ARG A 101 14.66 -9.26 -3.12
C ARG A 101 14.08 -10.29 -4.08
N LEU A 102 12.88 -10.79 -3.77
CA LEU A 102 12.14 -11.71 -4.63
C LEU A 102 10.77 -11.10 -4.97
N SER A 103 10.55 -10.88 -6.25
CA SER A 103 9.28 -10.38 -6.76
C SER A 103 8.50 -11.50 -7.42
N PHE A 104 7.25 -11.67 -7.03
CA PHE A 104 6.31 -12.60 -7.61
C PHE A 104 5.20 -11.85 -8.36
N ALA A 105 4.44 -12.55 -9.18
CA ALA A 105 3.25 -11.99 -9.82
C ALA A 105 2.23 -11.53 -8.76
N ASP A 106 1.43 -10.52 -9.10
CA ASP A 106 0.37 -10.08 -8.18
C ASP A 106 -0.59 -11.23 -7.88
N HIS A 107 -0.96 -11.36 -6.60
CA HIS A 107 -1.78 -12.46 -6.10
C HIS A 107 -1.16 -13.86 -6.22
N HIS A 108 0.19 -13.95 -6.30
CA HIS A 108 0.90 -15.24 -6.42
C HIS A 108 0.47 -16.25 -5.33
N PRO A 109 0.04 -17.46 -5.71
CA PRO A 109 -0.21 -18.54 -4.76
C PRO A 109 1.11 -19.23 -4.42
N TYR A 110 1.68 -18.95 -3.26
CA TYR A 110 2.97 -19.53 -2.85
C TYR A 110 2.86 -21.06 -2.74
N SER A 111 3.49 -21.76 -3.68
CA SER A 111 3.59 -23.21 -3.66
C SER A 111 4.62 -23.69 -2.63
N GLN A 112 4.58 -24.97 -2.26
CA GLN A 112 5.60 -25.57 -1.40
C GLN A 112 7.01 -25.45 -2.00
N HIS A 113 7.11 -25.49 -3.34
CA HIS A 113 8.36 -25.31 -4.05
C HIS A 113 8.89 -23.87 -3.91
N ASP A 114 8.03 -22.85 -4.11
CA ASP A 114 8.41 -21.46 -3.92
C ASP A 114 8.90 -21.19 -2.50
N LEU A 115 8.18 -21.71 -1.51
CA LEU A 115 8.49 -21.53 -0.11
C LEU A 115 9.81 -22.21 0.26
N ALA A 116 10.06 -23.41 -0.27
CA ALA A 116 11.33 -24.10 -0.07
C ALA A 116 12.50 -23.33 -0.68
N GLN A 117 12.33 -22.76 -1.87
CA GLN A 117 13.35 -21.92 -2.52
C GLN A 117 13.61 -20.61 -1.73
N ILE A 118 12.56 -19.96 -1.24
CA ILE A 118 12.68 -18.75 -0.40
C ILE A 118 13.49 -19.09 0.86
N GLN A 119 13.18 -20.19 1.51
CA GLN A 119 13.87 -20.63 2.72
C GLN A 119 15.34 -20.97 2.46
N GLU A 120 15.63 -21.71 1.38
CA GLU A 120 17.01 -22.05 1.00
C GLU A 120 17.82 -20.78 0.70
N ASP A 121 17.22 -19.84 -0.01
CA ASP A 121 17.86 -18.55 -0.32
C ASP A 121 18.12 -17.74 0.96
N ALA A 122 17.16 -17.71 1.90
CA ALA A 122 17.33 -17.05 3.19
C ALA A 122 18.48 -17.70 4.01
N GLN A 123 18.50 -19.01 4.10
CA GLN A 123 19.57 -19.74 4.80
C GLN A 123 20.96 -19.49 4.19
N ARG A 124 21.04 -19.47 2.85
CA ARG A 124 22.30 -19.20 2.12
C ARG A 124 22.88 -17.81 2.43
N HIS A 125 22.02 -16.85 2.69
CA HIS A 125 22.42 -15.46 3.00
C HIS A 125 22.42 -15.15 4.51
N GLY A 126 22.08 -16.12 5.38
CA GLY A 126 21.90 -15.88 6.81
C GLY A 126 20.84 -14.82 7.09
N ALA A 127 19.77 -14.79 6.29
CA ALA A 127 18.79 -13.73 6.29
C ALA A 127 17.46 -14.16 6.93
N GLU A 128 16.80 -13.22 7.63
CA GLU A 128 15.43 -13.37 8.07
C GLU A 128 14.45 -13.11 6.91
N MET A 129 13.38 -13.89 6.84
CA MET A 129 12.37 -13.75 5.80
C MET A 129 11.33 -12.71 6.19
N ILE A 130 11.04 -11.76 5.28
CA ILE A 130 10.03 -10.72 5.51
C ILE A 130 9.16 -10.51 4.28
N THR A 131 7.88 -10.27 4.50
CA THR A 131 6.92 -10.03 3.42
C THR A 131 5.84 -9.02 3.80
N THR A 132 4.97 -8.67 2.85
CA THR A 132 3.81 -7.79 3.08
C THR A 132 2.72 -8.51 3.90
N LYS A 133 1.85 -7.75 4.59
CA LYS A 133 0.67 -8.33 5.27
C LYS A 133 -0.22 -9.12 4.31
N LYS A 134 -0.40 -8.62 3.07
CA LYS A 134 -1.22 -9.25 2.03
C LYS A 134 -0.66 -10.63 1.62
N ASP A 135 0.65 -10.73 1.44
CA ASP A 135 1.30 -11.99 1.09
C ASP A 135 1.37 -12.93 2.28
N TRP A 136 1.69 -12.42 3.47
CA TRP A 136 1.75 -13.21 4.70
C TRP A 136 0.43 -13.93 4.99
N MET A 137 -0.71 -13.29 4.74
CA MET A 137 -2.04 -13.92 4.89
C MET A 137 -2.29 -15.07 3.93
N ARG A 138 -1.55 -15.15 2.81
CA ARG A 138 -1.63 -16.24 1.83
C ARG A 138 -0.68 -17.40 2.13
N LEU A 139 0.29 -17.17 3.04
CA LEU A 139 1.20 -18.24 3.45
C LEU A 139 0.44 -19.32 4.23
N PRO A 140 0.83 -20.60 4.07
CA PRO A 140 0.36 -21.67 4.94
C PRO A 140 0.62 -21.35 6.43
N PRO A 141 -0.23 -21.82 7.35
CA PRO A 141 -0.11 -21.46 8.78
C PRO A 141 1.25 -21.77 9.39
N ASP A 142 1.87 -22.89 9.01
CA ASP A 142 3.19 -23.33 9.47
C ASP A 142 4.34 -22.42 9.01
N TRP A 143 4.13 -21.65 7.93
CA TRP A 143 5.10 -20.68 7.44
C TRP A 143 5.00 -19.32 8.09
N ARG A 144 3.81 -18.95 8.58
CA ARG A 144 3.57 -17.63 9.19
C ARG A 144 4.42 -17.37 10.42
N SER A 145 4.80 -18.41 11.17
CA SER A 145 5.71 -18.30 12.32
C SER A 145 7.18 -18.12 11.94
N ARG A 146 7.53 -18.33 10.68
CA ARG A 146 8.92 -18.27 10.16
C ARG A 146 9.18 -17.00 9.34
N VAL A 147 8.13 -16.26 8.99
CA VAL A 147 8.22 -15.11 8.10
C VAL A 147 7.70 -13.89 8.84
N ALA A 148 8.55 -12.89 8.98
CA ALA A 148 8.13 -11.60 9.53
C ALA A 148 7.14 -10.92 8.56
N MET A 149 6.13 -10.28 9.12
CA MET A 149 5.17 -9.47 8.39
C MET A 149 5.45 -8.00 8.65
N LEU A 150 5.59 -7.20 7.60
CA LEU A 150 5.70 -5.75 7.74
C LEU A 150 4.29 -5.12 7.64
N PRO A 151 3.72 -4.67 8.75
CA PRO A 151 2.49 -3.88 8.72
C PRO A 151 2.78 -2.50 8.11
N VAL A 152 1.77 -1.94 7.45
CA VAL A 152 1.78 -0.56 6.99
C VAL A 152 0.52 0.13 7.48
N SER A 153 0.65 1.37 7.93
CA SER A 153 -0.46 2.27 8.25
C SER A 153 -0.49 3.41 7.24
N MET A 154 -1.65 3.98 7.00
CA MET A 154 -1.80 5.20 6.22
C MET A 154 -1.80 6.38 7.18
N GLU A 155 -0.81 7.25 7.07
CA GLU A 155 -0.78 8.53 7.75
C GLU A 155 -1.32 9.60 6.81
N ILE A 156 -2.23 10.43 7.30
CA ILE A 156 -2.90 11.45 6.50
C ILE A 156 -2.53 12.81 7.10
N ASP A 157 -2.03 13.71 6.27
CA ASP A 157 -1.75 15.08 6.67
C ASP A 157 -3.06 15.81 6.94
N GLY A 158 -3.22 16.37 8.15
CA GLY A 158 -4.45 17.04 8.55
C GLY A 158 -5.58 16.09 8.91
N ASP A 159 -5.29 14.94 9.51
CA ASP A 159 -6.23 13.91 9.94
C ASP A 159 -7.40 14.45 10.77
N ALA A 160 -7.16 15.41 11.67
CA ALA A 160 -8.21 16.07 12.46
C ALA A 160 -9.24 16.78 11.58
N ALA A 161 -8.81 17.45 10.49
CA ALA A 161 -9.71 18.09 9.54
C ALA A 161 -10.50 17.07 8.73
N LEU A 162 -9.86 15.98 8.32
CA LEU A 162 -10.52 14.84 7.67
C LEU A 162 -11.61 14.23 8.57
N ILE A 163 -11.28 13.95 9.83
CA ILE A 163 -12.23 13.40 10.82
C ILE A 163 -13.44 14.34 10.96
N GLY A 164 -13.20 15.64 11.10
CA GLY A 164 -14.28 16.63 11.21
C GLY A 164 -15.23 16.63 9.99
N LEU A 165 -14.69 16.50 8.77
CA LEU A 165 -15.50 16.38 7.55
C LEU A 165 -16.33 15.08 7.53
N VAL A 166 -15.76 13.98 7.95
CA VAL A 166 -16.47 12.69 8.01
C VAL A 166 -17.57 12.72 9.06
N GLU A 167 -17.33 13.28 10.24
CA GLU A 167 -18.33 13.44 11.30
C GLU A 167 -19.50 14.33 10.85
N GLN A 168 -19.21 15.44 10.16
CA GLN A 168 -20.24 16.32 9.59
C GLN A 168 -21.11 15.58 8.56
N ALA A 169 -20.50 14.80 7.67
CA ALA A 169 -21.22 14.03 6.65
C ALA A 169 -22.17 13.01 7.31
N ILE A 170 -21.70 12.27 8.30
CA ILE A 170 -22.51 11.27 9.04
C ILE A 170 -23.67 11.94 9.77
N THR A 171 -23.43 13.08 10.40
CA THR A 171 -24.45 13.81 11.16
C THR A 171 -25.53 14.40 10.25
N SER A 172 -25.15 14.87 9.06
CA SER A 172 -26.10 15.42 8.09
C SER A 172 -27.03 14.38 7.49
N GLU A 173 -26.57 13.14 7.28
CA GLU A 173 -27.41 12.03 6.81
C GLU A 173 -28.38 11.55 7.90
N ALA A 174 -27.97 11.56 9.17
CA ALA A 174 -28.84 11.13 10.28
C ALA A 174 -30.02 12.09 10.55
N GLY A 175 -29.95 13.35 10.06
CA GLY A 175 -30.99 14.34 10.22
C GLY A 175 -32.09 14.33 9.14
N HIS A 176 -32.01 13.46 8.13
CA HIS A 176 -32.94 13.34 7.02
C HIS A 176 -33.74 12.02 6.99
N GLY A 177 -33.76 11.29 8.09
CA GLY A 177 -34.50 10.04 8.27
C GLY A 177 -35.81 10.20 9.06
#